data_9e9ce52248765b9d3162d63dd697fa1c
#
_entry.id   9e9ce52248765b9d3162d63dd697fa1c
#
_cell.length_a   1.000
_cell.length_b   1.000
_cell.length_c   1.000
_cell.angle_alpha   90.00
_cell.angle_beta   90.00
_cell.angle_gamma   90.00
#
_symmetry.space_group_name_H-M   'P 1'
#
loop_
_entity.id
_entity.type
_entity.pdbx_description
1 polymer ?
#
loop_
_entity_poly.entity_id
_entity_poly.type
_entity_poly.pdbx_seq_one_letter_code
_entity_poly.pdbx_strand_id
1 'polypeptide(L)'
;MDQSDGTMYFFLDENNGWRLVITDAAAGSRFYVMEKTMDGGSTWECINDDPFSGQLGVAEGLIFYDENFGVAGITGASQSYSRLYVTRDGGRTFEE
;
A
#
# COMPACT_ATOMS: atom_id res chain seq x y z
N MET A 1 6.13 -15.48 11.03
CA MET A 1 6.09 -15.04 10.85
C MET A 1 6.19 -14.13 10.30
N ASP A 2 6.23 -14.07 9.99
CA ASP A 2 6.48 -13.38 9.69
C ASP A 2 5.97 -12.15 9.20
N GLN A 3 5.10 -11.65 9.24
CA GLN A 3 4.47 -10.35 9.14
C GLN A 3 5.17 -9.33 9.98
N SER A 4 6.26 -9.69 10.51
CA SER A 4 6.96 -8.84 11.44
C SER A 4 7.49 -7.57 10.77
N ASP A 5 7.60 -7.57 9.46
CA ASP A 5 8.08 -6.39 8.73
C ASP A 5 6.95 -5.43 8.36
N GLY A 6 5.70 -5.79 8.66
CA GLY A 6 4.57 -4.91 8.41
C GLY A 6 4.16 -4.78 6.95
N THR A 7 4.70 -5.59 6.08
CA THR A 7 4.32 -5.55 4.66
C THR A 7 2.87 -6.00 4.52
N MET A 8 2.11 -5.25 3.74
CA MET A 8 0.70 -5.52 3.54
C MET A 8 0.47 -5.99 2.11
N TYR A 9 -0.21 -7.12 1.96
CA TYR A 9 -0.42 -7.75 0.67
C TYR A 9 -1.90 -7.78 0.32
N PHE A 10 -2.20 -7.66 -0.96
CA PHE A 10 -3.53 -7.90 -1.47
C PHE A 10 -3.43 -8.53 -2.84
N PHE A 11 -4.12 -9.66 -3.04
CA PHE A 11 -4.16 -10.33 -4.34
C PHE A 11 -5.57 -10.28 -4.89
N LEU A 12 -5.69 -9.76 -6.10
CA LEU A 12 -6.97 -9.70 -6.81
C LEU A 12 -7.32 -11.07 -7.39
N ASP A 13 -6.29 -11.76 -7.88
CA ASP A 13 -6.43 -13.13 -8.38
C ASP A 13 -5.09 -13.82 -8.17
N GLU A 14 -4.93 -15.01 -8.74
CA GLU A 14 -3.73 -15.79 -8.48
C GLU A 14 -2.47 -15.20 -9.10
N ASN A 15 -2.60 -14.27 -10.03
CA ASN A 15 -1.45 -13.66 -10.68
C ASN A 15 -1.24 -12.20 -10.30
N ASN A 16 -2.32 -11.46 -10.12
CA ASN A 16 -2.23 -10.02 -9.91
C ASN A 16 -2.35 -9.65 -8.45
N GLY A 17 -1.34 -8.99 -7.94
CA GLY A 17 -1.33 -8.57 -6.55
C GLY A 17 -0.54 -7.31 -6.35
N TRP A 18 -0.69 -6.75 -5.17
CA TRP A 18 0.00 -5.54 -4.76
C TRP A 18 0.50 -5.72 -3.35
N ARG A 19 1.54 -4.98 -3.00
CA ARG A 19 1.97 -4.92 -1.62
C ARG A 19 2.50 -3.54 -1.29
N LEU A 20 2.28 -3.15 -0.03
CA LEU A 20 2.86 -1.95 0.53
C LEU A 20 4.03 -2.37 1.40
N VAL A 21 5.22 -1.95 1.00
CA VAL A 21 6.44 -2.34 1.68
C VAL A 21 6.94 -1.15 2.50
N ILE A 22 7.28 -1.40 3.74
CA ILE A 22 7.82 -0.37 4.60
C ILE A 22 9.28 -0.16 4.22
N THR A 23 9.64 1.07 3.86
CA THR A 23 11.01 1.40 3.51
C THR A 23 11.74 2.09 4.64
N ASP A 24 10.98 2.72 5.55
CA ASP A 24 11.56 3.43 6.66
C ASP A 24 10.50 3.61 7.73
N ALA A 25 10.93 3.85 8.95
CA ALA A 25 10.01 4.07 10.05
C ALA A 25 10.60 5.13 10.95
N ALA A 26 9.75 6.06 11.38
CA ALA A 26 10.11 7.08 12.34
C ALA A 26 9.05 7.05 13.42
N ALA A 27 9.26 7.75 14.50
CA ALA A 27 8.40 7.70 15.69
C ALA A 27 6.92 7.74 15.29
N GLY A 28 6.24 6.60 15.37
CA GLY A 28 4.81 6.51 15.12
C GLY A 28 4.40 6.58 13.66
N SER A 29 5.34 6.56 12.73
CA SER A 29 5.03 6.71 11.32
C SER A 29 5.88 5.79 10.48
N ARG A 30 5.38 5.48 9.28
CA ARG A 30 6.10 4.63 8.35
C ARG A 30 5.99 5.18 6.95
N PHE A 31 7.03 4.90 6.16
CA PHE A 31 7.05 5.27 4.75
C PHE A 31 6.88 3.98 3.94
N TYR A 32 6.11 4.08 2.87
CA TYR A 32 5.75 2.90 2.08
C TYR A 32 6.12 3.10 0.62
N VAL A 33 6.36 1.98 -0.06
CA VAL A 33 6.35 1.94 -1.52
C VAL A 33 5.31 0.92 -1.93
N MET A 34 4.72 1.14 -3.10
CA MET A 34 3.73 0.23 -3.67
C MET A 34 4.41 -0.60 -4.72
N GLU A 35 4.30 -1.92 -4.59
CA GLU A 35 4.84 -2.85 -5.56
C GLU A 35 3.72 -3.71 -6.12
N LYS A 36 3.89 -4.14 -7.35
CA LYS A 36 2.91 -4.95 -8.04
C LYS A 36 3.55 -6.20 -8.59
N THR A 37 2.81 -7.31 -8.52
CA THR A 37 3.20 -8.55 -9.15
C THR A 37 2.15 -8.94 -10.17
N MET A 38 2.59 -9.60 -11.25
CA MET A 38 1.69 -10.16 -12.24
C MET A 38 1.93 -11.65 -12.42
N ASP A 39 2.73 -12.24 -11.54
CA ASP A 39 3.07 -13.66 -11.63
C ASP A 39 2.91 -14.36 -10.27
N GLY A 40 1.93 -13.90 -9.50
CA GLY A 40 1.59 -14.56 -8.25
C GLY A 40 2.58 -14.32 -7.13
N GLY A 41 3.41 -13.28 -7.25
CA GLY A 41 4.36 -12.96 -6.20
C GLY A 41 5.77 -13.46 -6.45
N SER A 42 6.01 -14.05 -7.62
CA SER A 42 7.36 -14.51 -7.96
C SER A 42 8.30 -13.35 -8.19
N THR A 43 7.79 -12.29 -8.82
CA THR A 43 8.57 -11.07 -9.00
C THR A 43 7.68 -9.86 -8.68
N TRP A 44 8.30 -8.80 -8.23
CA TRP A 44 7.61 -7.58 -7.84
C TRP A 44 8.27 -6.39 -8.50
N GLU A 45 7.45 -5.43 -8.89
CA GLU A 45 7.92 -4.20 -9.50
C GLU A 45 7.43 -3.01 -8.68
N CYS A 46 8.32 -2.09 -8.36
CA CYS A 46 7.92 -0.87 -7.65
C CYS A 46 7.23 0.05 -8.66
N ILE A 47 5.95 0.33 -8.42
CA ILE A 47 5.18 1.17 -9.31
C ILE A 47 4.91 2.55 -8.73
N ASN A 48 5.18 2.73 -7.44
CA ASN A 48 4.97 4.03 -6.79
C ASN A 48 5.82 4.06 -5.53
N ASP A 49 6.80 4.96 -5.51
CA ASP A 49 7.71 5.06 -4.37
C ASP A 49 7.25 6.08 -3.33
N ASP A 50 6.06 6.65 -3.51
CA ASP A 50 5.50 7.57 -2.52
C ASP A 50 3.98 7.58 -2.68
N PRO A 51 3.31 6.43 -2.43
CA PRO A 51 1.88 6.32 -2.72
C PRO A 51 0.99 7.27 -1.95
N PHE A 52 1.46 7.79 -0.84
CA PHE A 52 0.62 8.64 0.01
C PHE A 52 1.17 10.05 0.11
N SER A 53 1.98 10.46 -0.87
CA SER A 53 2.46 11.84 -1.03
C SER A 53 3.15 12.35 0.22
N GLY A 54 3.97 11.50 0.84
CA GLY A 54 4.73 11.89 2.01
C GLY A 54 3.92 11.93 3.30
N GLN A 55 2.68 11.48 3.27
CA GLN A 55 1.88 11.41 4.50
C GLN A 55 2.48 10.38 5.44
N LEU A 56 2.62 10.76 6.68
CA LEU A 56 3.13 9.87 7.71
C LEU A 56 1.97 9.16 8.37
N GLY A 57 2.12 7.87 8.60
CA GLY A 57 1.07 7.10 9.24
C GLY A 57 1.34 5.63 9.11
N VAL A 58 0.32 4.85 9.43
CA VAL A 58 0.39 3.40 9.38
C VAL A 58 -0.75 2.90 8.50
N ALA A 59 -0.40 2.08 7.52
CA ALA A 59 -1.41 1.49 6.62
C ALA A 59 -2.28 0.53 7.40
N GLU A 60 -3.59 0.63 7.21
CA GLU A 60 -4.57 -0.22 7.89
C GLU A 60 -5.19 -1.24 6.98
N GLY A 61 -5.21 -0.97 5.69
CA GLY A 61 -5.82 -1.90 4.76
C GLY A 61 -5.52 -1.52 3.33
N LEU A 62 -5.62 -2.51 2.45
CA LEU A 62 -5.39 -2.33 1.03
C LEU A 62 -6.34 -3.27 0.32
N ILE A 63 -7.18 -2.72 -0.56
CA ILE A 63 -8.16 -3.50 -1.30
C ILE A 63 -8.19 -3.00 -2.72
N PHE A 64 -8.16 -3.92 -3.68
CA PHE A 64 -8.35 -3.61 -5.08
C PHE A 64 -9.62 -4.28 -5.56
N TYR A 65 -10.46 -3.54 -6.26
CA TYR A 65 -11.71 -4.05 -6.81
C TYR A 65 -11.52 -4.58 -8.22
N ASP A 66 -10.52 -4.05 -8.93
CA ASP A 66 -10.09 -4.56 -10.21
C ASP A 66 -8.65 -4.13 -10.41
N GLU A 67 -8.13 -4.29 -11.63
CA GLU A 67 -6.71 -4.00 -11.87
C GLU A 67 -6.37 -2.52 -11.77
N ASN A 68 -7.38 -1.67 -11.82
CA ASN A 68 -7.16 -0.23 -11.81
C ASN A 68 -7.63 0.45 -10.54
N PHE A 69 -8.75 0.02 -9.99
CA PHE A 69 -9.39 0.72 -8.88
C PHE A 69 -9.11 0.05 -7.54
N GLY A 70 -8.58 0.81 -6.62
CA GLY A 70 -8.31 0.31 -5.28
C GLY A 70 -8.39 1.40 -4.23
N VAL A 71 -8.34 0.97 -2.98
CA VAL A 71 -8.45 1.87 -1.83
C VAL A 71 -7.45 1.42 -0.77
N ALA A 72 -6.78 2.40 -0.16
CA ALA A 72 -5.89 2.13 0.97
C ALA A 72 -6.28 3.03 2.13
N GLY A 73 -6.20 2.51 3.34
CA GLY A 73 -6.49 3.27 4.54
C GLY A 73 -5.22 3.54 5.33
N ILE A 74 -5.05 4.78 5.76
CA ILE A 74 -3.89 5.20 6.53
C ILE A 74 -4.35 5.89 7.79
N THR A 75 -3.77 5.51 8.93
CA THR A 75 -4.01 6.18 10.20
C THR A 75 -2.80 7.01 10.56
N GLY A 76 -3.00 8.31 10.73
CA GLY A 76 -1.92 9.18 11.14
C GLY A 76 -1.54 8.95 12.59
N ALA A 77 -0.27 9.19 12.92
CA ALA A 77 0.25 8.89 14.24
C ALA A 77 -0.46 9.66 15.36
N SER A 78 -0.92 10.87 15.06
CA SER A 78 -1.58 11.71 16.07
C SER A 78 -3.06 11.92 15.78
N GLN A 79 -3.63 11.14 14.90
CA GLN A 79 -5.02 11.30 14.50
C GLN A 79 -5.85 10.13 15.00
N SER A 80 -7.11 10.41 15.27
CA SER A 80 -8.02 9.40 15.76
C SER A 80 -8.91 8.83 14.65
N TYR A 81 -8.64 9.18 13.41
CA TYR A 81 -9.43 8.69 12.27
C TYR A 81 -8.48 8.31 11.12
N SER A 82 -8.98 7.45 10.27
CA SER A 82 -8.23 6.99 9.11
C SER A 82 -8.50 7.90 7.92
N ARG A 83 -7.52 8.00 7.04
CA ARG A 83 -7.68 8.66 5.75
C ARG A 83 -7.74 7.59 4.69
N LEU A 84 -8.62 7.79 3.73
CA LEU A 84 -8.76 6.87 2.61
C LEU A 84 -8.10 7.46 1.39
N TYR A 85 -7.29 6.66 0.75
CA TYR A 85 -6.62 7.01 -0.48
C TYR A 85 -7.14 6.11 -1.59
N VAL A 86 -7.44 6.70 -2.72
CA VAL A 86 -8.06 5.99 -3.84
C VAL A 86 -7.10 6.02 -5.01
N THR A 87 -6.95 4.89 -5.67
CA THR A 87 -6.20 4.81 -6.91
C THR A 87 -7.13 4.37 -8.02
N ARG A 88 -6.91 4.94 -9.20
CA ARG A 88 -7.66 4.58 -10.39
C ARG A 88 -6.76 4.10 -11.52
N ASP A 89 -5.49 3.93 -11.22
CA ASP A 89 -4.50 3.52 -12.22
C ASP A 89 -3.65 2.36 -11.72
N GLY A 90 -4.24 1.52 -10.90
CA GLY A 90 -3.57 0.31 -10.45
C GLY A 90 -2.52 0.51 -9.37
N GLY A 91 -2.61 1.62 -8.65
CA GLY A 91 -1.67 1.92 -7.57
C GLY A 91 -0.52 2.81 -7.97
N ARG A 92 -0.52 3.28 -9.21
CA ARG A 92 0.56 4.15 -9.67
C ARG A 92 0.45 5.55 -9.08
N THR A 93 -0.78 6.01 -8.83
CA THR A 93 -1.03 7.25 -8.11
C THR A 93 -2.22 7.07 -7.19
N PHE A 94 -2.20 7.79 -6.10
CA PHE A 94 -3.29 7.77 -5.12
C PHE A 94 -3.73 9.20 -4.83
N GLU A 95 -5.01 9.37 -4.53
CA GLU A 95 -5.54 10.65 -4.08
C GLU A 95 -6.47 10.39 -2.90
N GLU A 96 -6.47 11.34 -1.99
CA GLU A 96 -7.24 11.25 -0.76
C GLU A 96 -8.73 11.47 -1.01
#